data_9160308320b49f0cac39ef3a706704fb
#
_entry.id   9160308320b49f0cac39ef3a706704fb
#
_cell.length_a   1.000
_cell.length_b   1.000
_cell.length_c   1.000
_cell.angle_alpha   90.00
_cell.angle_beta   90.00
_cell.angle_gamma   90.00
#
_symmetry.space_group_name_H-M   'P 1'
#
loop_
_entity.id
_entity.type
_entity.pdbx_description
1 polymer ?
#
loop_
_entity_poly.entity_id
_entity_poly.type
_entity_poly.pdbx_seq_one_letter_code
_entity_poly.pdbx_strand_id
1 'polypeptide(L)'
;MRRYKMAMQVTKNLQDLMNLDCVIAVRKCSSETTLHGCIRETVKRWLEVDLDNGMVARAGDWIVQDVCDHWYVMCPAEYETHMNDEI
;
A
#
# COMPACT_ATOMS: atom_id res chain seq x y z
N MET A 1 2.15 -10.40 22.91
CA MET A 1 1.60 -9.04 22.96
C MET A 1 1.54 -8.47 21.54
N ARG A 2 0.37 -8.09 21.07
CA ARG A 2 0.24 -7.51 19.74
C ARG A 2 0.71 -6.06 19.75
N ARG A 3 1.67 -5.73 18.88
CA ARG A 3 2.16 -4.36 18.70
C ARG A 3 1.23 -3.54 17.80
N TYR A 4 0.39 -4.21 17.02
CA TYR A 4 -0.47 -3.58 16.03
C TYR A 4 -1.91 -3.90 16.34
N LYS A 5 -2.76 -2.87 16.31
CA LYS A 5 -4.20 -3.02 16.55
C LYS A 5 -4.98 -3.30 15.27
N MET A 6 -4.41 -2.96 14.10
CA MET A 6 -5.05 -3.11 12.80
C MET A 6 -4.03 -3.26 11.69
N ALA A 7 -4.36 -4.05 10.67
CA ALA A 7 -3.57 -4.18 9.46
C ALA A 7 -4.48 -4.41 8.26
N MET A 8 -4.20 -3.74 7.15
CA MET A 8 -4.94 -3.91 5.91
C MET A 8 -3.99 -3.89 4.73
N GLN A 9 -4.09 -4.90 3.87
CA GLN A 9 -3.30 -4.96 2.64
C GLN A 9 -3.94 -4.08 1.56
N VAL A 10 -3.11 -3.35 0.82
CA VAL A 10 -3.56 -2.56 -0.32
C VAL A 10 -3.88 -3.50 -1.47
N THR A 11 -5.17 -3.64 -1.78
CA THR A 11 -5.69 -4.50 -2.83
C THR A 11 -6.54 -3.67 -3.80
N LYS A 12 -7.15 -4.32 -4.76
CA LYS A 12 -8.06 -3.67 -5.71
C LYS A 12 -9.36 -3.18 -5.06
N ASN A 13 -9.63 -3.56 -3.82
CA ASN A 13 -10.82 -3.13 -3.10
C ASN A 13 -10.61 -1.72 -2.52
N LEU A 14 -10.88 -0.72 -3.34
CA LEU A 14 -10.70 0.69 -2.99
C LEU A 14 -11.65 1.15 -1.88
N GLN A 15 -12.80 0.52 -1.77
CA GLN A 15 -13.82 0.91 -0.80
C GLN A 15 -13.34 0.71 0.63
N ASP A 16 -12.69 -0.42 0.91
CA ASP A 16 -12.14 -0.70 2.24
C ASP A 16 -11.00 0.24 2.60
N LEU A 17 -10.16 0.59 1.60
CA LEU A 17 -9.06 1.52 1.80
C LEU A 17 -9.56 2.92 2.10
N MET A 18 -10.60 3.38 1.41
CA MET A 18 -11.17 4.72 1.62
C MET A 18 -11.90 4.85 2.96
N ASN A 19 -12.26 3.75 3.59
CA ASN A 19 -12.86 3.76 4.92
C ASN A 19 -11.85 3.96 6.04
N LEU A 20 -10.55 3.89 5.75
CA LEU A 20 -9.50 4.17 6.74
C LEU A 20 -9.36 5.67 6.94
N ASP A 21 -9.36 6.10 8.19
CA ASP A 21 -9.27 7.52 8.54
C ASP A 21 -7.97 8.16 8.09
N CYS A 22 -6.88 7.38 7.99
CA CYS A 22 -5.57 7.88 7.58
C CYS A 22 -5.42 8.05 6.08
N VAL A 23 -6.32 7.50 5.26
CA VAL A 23 -6.24 7.58 3.80
C VAL A 23 -6.85 8.90 3.33
N ILE A 24 -6.03 9.74 2.71
CA ILE A 24 -6.48 11.03 2.18
C ILE A 24 -6.77 10.98 0.67
N ALA A 25 -6.11 10.08 -0.05
CA ALA A 25 -6.33 9.95 -1.49
C ALA A 25 -5.89 8.57 -1.98
N VAL A 26 -6.57 8.07 -3.02
CA VAL A 26 -6.15 6.88 -3.76
C VAL A 26 -5.93 7.31 -5.21
N ARG A 27 -4.70 7.11 -5.70
CA ARG A 27 -4.32 7.51 -7.06
C ARG A 27 -4.11 6.30 -7.95
N LYS A 28 -4.65 6.39 -9.16
CA LYS A 28 -4.37 5.41 -10.22
C LYS A 28 -3.21 5.93 -11.04
N CYS A 29 -2.11 5.19 -11.03
CA CYS A 29 -0.90 5.56 -11.76
C CYS A 29 -0.70 4.64 -12.96
N SER A 30 -0.11 5.17 -14.01
CA SER A 30 0.24 4.40 -15.20
C SER A 30 1.57 4.85 -15.78
N SER A 31 2.27 3.94 -16.40
CA SER A 31 3.52 4.19 -17.10
C SER A 31 3.46 3.51 -18.45
N GLU A 32 3.76 4.27 -19.51
CA GLU A 32 3.82 3.76 -20.88
C GLU A 32 5.26 3.83 -21.38
N THR A 33 5.76 2.72 -21.91
CA THR A 33 7.06 2.68 -22.55
C THR A 33 6.87 2.33 -24.01
N THR A 34 7.19 3.29 -24.90
CA THR A 34 7.19 3.08 -26.34
C THR A 34 8.63 2.87 -26.78
N LEU A 35 8.95 1.70 -27.35
CA LEU A 35 10.25 1.41 -27.90
C LEU A 35 10.26 1.80 -29.39
N HIS A 36 11.21 2.66 -29.79
CA HIS A 36 11.41 3.02 -31.18
C HIS A 36 11.78 1.79 -32.01
N GLY A 37 10.98 1.53 -33.06
CA GLY A 37 11.24 0.46 -34.04
C GLY A 37 10.65 -0.90 -33.68
N CYS A 38 10.11 -1.08 -32.49
CA CYS A 38 9.34 -2.26 -32.10
C CYS A 38 7.99 -1.83 -31.55
N ILE A 39 6.93 -2.40 -32.12
CA ILE A 39 5.58 -2.14 -31.65
C ILE A 39 5.36 -2.90 -30.33
N ARG A 40 6.01 -2.49 -29.26
CA ARG A 40 5.73 -3.01 -27.93
C ARG A 40 5.43 -1.84 -27.00
N GLU A 41 4.16 -1.59 -26.81
CA GLU A 41 3.70 -0.72 -25.74
C GLU A 41 3.60 -1.55 -24.47
N THR A 42 4.42 -1.27 -23.49
CA THR A 42 4.26 -1.84 -22.16
C THR A 42 3.55 -0.82 -21.28
N VAL A 43 2.27 -1.06 -20.99
CA VAL A 43 1.51 -0.23 -20.08
C VAL A 43 1.54 -0.88 -18.71
N LYS A 44 2.17 -0.22 -17.74
CA LYS A 44 2.12 -0.62 -16.34
C LYS A 44 1.11 0.26 -15.61
N ARG A 45 0.21 -0.35 -14.89
CA ARG A 45 -0.79 0.35 -14.08
C ARG A 45 -0.67 -0.11 -12.63
N TRP A 46 -0.72 0.84 -11.70
CA TRP A 46 -0.66 0.54 -10.26
C TRP A 46 -1.47 1.56 -9.48
N LEU A 47 -1.74 1.22 -8.22
CA LEU A 47 -2.42 2.10 -7.28
C LEU A 47 -1.42 2.64 -6.26
N GLU A 48 -1.58 3.91 -5.91
CA GLU A 48 -0.86 4.52 -4.79
C GLU A 48 -1.88 5.11 -3.82
N VAL A 49 -1.69 4.85 -2.54
CA VAL A 49 -2.56 5.34 -1.48
C VAL A 49 -1.78 6.34 -0.65
N ASP A 50 -2.25 7.58 -0.60
CA ASP A 50 -1.64 8.63 0.20
C ASP A 50 -2.23 8.63 1.61
N LEU A 51 -1.36 8.59 2.61
CA LEU A 51 -1.73 8.69 4.01
C LEU A 51 -1.52 10.10 4.54
N ASP A 52 -2.25 10.45 5.59
CA ASP A 52 -2.19 11.77 6.21
C ASP A 52 -0.84 12.10 6.85
N ASN A 53 -0.03 11.08 7.15
CA ASN A 53 1.32 11.25 7.68
C ASN A 53 2.41 11.45 6.61
N GLY A 54 2.01 11.54 5.34
CA GLY A 54 2.93 11.70 4.22
C GLY A 54 3.48 10.40 3.63
N MET A 55 3.13 9.25 4.19
CA MET A 55 3.52 7.95 3.64
C MET A 55 2.67 7.58 2.44
N VAL A 56 3.24 6.80 1.52
CA VAL A 56 2.54 6.30 0.33
C VAL A 56 2.62 4.79 0.31
N ALA A 57 1.47 4.14 0.17
CA ALA A 57 1.37 2.68 0.03
C ALA A 57 1.07 2.31 -1.42
N ARG A 58 1.64 1.22 -1.89
CA ARG A 58 1.39 0.65 -3.23
C ARG A 58 0.66 -0.67 -3.12
N ALA A 59 0.12 -1.16 -4.24
CA ALA A 59 -0.54 -2.45 -4.28
C ALA A 59 0.36 -3.56 -3.72
N GLY A 60 -0.17 -4.36 -2.81
CA GLY A 60 0.57 -5.40 -2.09
C GLY A 60 1.16 -4.96 -0.76
N ASP A 61 1.39 -3.67 -0.55
CA ASP A 61 1.86 -3.14 0.73
C ASP A 61 0.79 -3.25 1.80
N TRP A 62 1.23 -3.21 3.05
CA TRP A 62 0.32 -3.25 4.20
C TRP A 62 0.29 -1.90 4.90
N ILE A 63 -0.91 -1.45 5.23
CA ILE A 63 -1.14 -0.29 6.09
C ILE A 63 -1.45 -0.84 7.47
N VAL A 64 -0.61 -0.53 8.45
CA VAL A 64 -0.75 -1.03 9.82
C VAL A 64 -0.85 0.12 10.80
N GLN A 65 -1.68 -0.09 11.83
CA GLN A 65 -1.83 0.84 12.93
C GLN A 65 -1.32 0.19 14.21
N ASP A 66 -0.41 0.87 14.92
CA ASP A 66 0.09 0.37 16.19
C ASP A 66 -0.86 0.68 17.35
N VAL A 67 -0.50 0.23 18.54
CA VAL A 67 -1.33 0.45 19.74
C VAL A 67 -1.36 1.90 20.18
N CYS A 68 -0.47 2.74 19.66
CA CYS A 68 -0.43 4.17 19.92
C CYS A 68 -1.15 5.00 18.84
N ASP A 69 -1.92 4.35 17.97
CA ASP A 69 -2.67 4.95 16.87
C ASP A 69 -1.81 5.55 15.75
N HIS A 70 -0.53 5.19 15.68
CA HIS A 70 0.33 5.59 14.57
C HIS A 70 0.15 4.68 13.37
N TRP A 71 0.19 5.25 12.17
CA TRP A 71 0.04 4.53 10.92
C TRP A 71 1.38 4.34 10.23
N TYR A 72 1.61 3.14 9.69
CA TYR A 72 2.82 2.77 8.96
C TYR A 72 2.48 2.04 7.69
N VAL A 73 3.38 2.12 6.72
CA VAL A 73 3.34 1.32 5.49
C VAL A 73 4.47 0.30 5.56
N MET A 74 4.13 -0.97 5.36
CA MET A 74 5.09 -2.07 5.32
C MET A 74 5.01 -2.80 3.99
N CYS A 75 6.15 -3.16 3.40
CA CYS A 75 6.15 -4.07 2.27
C CYS A 75 5.75 -5.48 2.72
N PRO A 76 5.30 -6.38 1.81
CA PRO A 76 4.86 -7.71 2.22
C PRO A 76 5.89 -8.49 3.03
N ALA A 77 7.18 -8.40 2.66
CA ALA A 77 8.25 -9.08 3.38
C ALA A 77 8.43 -8.55 4.80
N GLU A 78 8.38 -7.23 4.97
CA GLU A 78 8.42 -6.60 6.29
C GLU A 78 7.25 -7.00 7.17
N TYR A 79 6.06 -7.00 6.60
CA TYR A 79 4.85 -7.40 7.33
C TYR A 79 4.94 -8.84 7.84
N GLU A 80 5.37 -9.76 6.99
CA GLU A 80 5.55 -11.16 7.38
C GLU A 80 6.58 -11.32 8.51
N THR A 81 7.70 -10.61 8.41
CA THR A 81 8.75 -10.64 9.42
C THR A 81 8.23 -10.15 10.76
N HIS A 82 7.53 -9.02 10.78
CA HIS A 82 6.98 -8.46 12.01
C HIS A 82 5.89 -9.34 12.62
N MET A 83 5.05 -9.96 11.81
CA MET A 83 3.99 -10.84 12.31
C MET A 83 4.54 -12.15 12.87
N ASN A 84 5.62 -12.67 12.27
CA ASN A 84 6.28 -13.87 12.77
C ASN A 84 7.01 -13.63 14.11
N ASP A 85 7.54 -12.43 14.31
CA ASP A 85 8.22 -12.07 15.55
C ASP A 85 7.27 -11.89 16.74
N GLU A 86 5.98 -11.78 16.48
CA GLU A 86 4.97 -11.61 17.52
C GLU A 86 4.38 -12.92 18.06
N ILE A 87 4.80 -14.03 17.52
CA ILE A 87 4.31 -15.35 17.95
C ILE A 87 5.03 -15.82 19.20
#